data_b5106d23fb8c6453e3e47b004eb4da2e
#
_entry.id   b5106d23fb8c6453e3e47b004eb4da2e
#
_cell.length_a   1.000
_cell.length_b   1.000
_cell.length_c   1.000
_cell.angle_alpha   90.00
_cell.angle_beta   90.00
_cell.angle_gamma   90.00
#
_symmetry.space_group_name_H-M   'P 1'
#
loop_
_entity.id
_entity.type
_entity.pdbx_description
1 polymer ?
#
loop_
_entity_poly.entity_id
_entity_poly.type
_entity_poly.pdbx_seq_one_letter_code
_entity_poly.pdbx_strand_id
1 'polypeptide(L)'
;MSKTKNLAIYRPNGAAAEYSTWACNLYNGCSHSCTYCYCKRGVFGHILGKDVPEIKALLGGEPGKAYNLFCQELNKYRDQIIADGGLFFSFSTDPMLYEEINLTLRCIGYAFSQQVPVIILTKATWWVREDWVIGALYAHRELLTIGFTLTGHDELEPGAPANVSRQTALIYLSKMQFRTFASMEPVIDFVSSLAIIRTVAADCQEFRIGLLSPYSKKRYDSAQCERFIREVQRLSKEHNFRILWKESIRRFCREWSICPDLCNPVLGDSVAETKE
;
A
#
# COMPACT_ATOMS: atom_id res chain seq x y z
N MET A 1 11.28 -19.75 26.87
CA MET A 1 11.76 -18.96 25.72
C MET A 1 10.91 -17.69 25.61
N SER A 2 11.46 -16.54 25.95
CA SER A 2 10.79 -15.24 25.77
C SER A 2 10.50 -15.04 24.29
N LYS A 3 9.22 -14.91 23.90
CA LYS A 3 8.86 -14.48 22.55
C LYS A 3 9.39 -13.06 22.39
N THR A 4 10.56 -12.89 21.76
CA THR A 4 11.04 -11.58 21.34
C THR A 4 9.97 -10.96 20.47
N LYS A 5 9.34 -9.91 20.97
CA LYS A 5 8.31 -9.17 20.27
C LYS A 5 9.00 -8.44 19.11
N ASN A 6 8.61 -8.71 17.89
CA ASN A 6 9.14 -7.98 16.72
C ASN A 6 8.79 -6.50 16.89
N LEU A 7 9.74 -5.62 16.60
CA LEU A 7 9.60 -4.19 16.84
C LEU A 7 9.40 -3.40 15.55
N ALA A 8 10.17 -3.69 14.51
CA ALA A 8 10.10 -3.04 13.21
C ALA A 8 9.34 -3.89 12.19
N ILE A 9 9.69 -5.17 12.07
CA ILE A 9 9.15 -6.12 11.10
C ILE A 9 8.16 -7.06 11.79
N TYR A 10 6.99 -7.23 11.19
CA TYR A 10 5.92 -8.03 11.78
C TYR A 10 4.98 -8.61 10.73
N ARG A 11 4.16 -9.57 11.12
CA ARG A 11 3.05 -10.05 10.29
C ARG A 11 1.80 -9.24 10.61
N PRO A 12 1.27 -8.46 9.65
CA PRO A 12 0.02 -7.73 9.83
C PRO A 12 -1.18 -8.67 9.95
N ASN A 13 -2.28 -8.16 10.48
CA ASN A 13 -3.55 -8.88 10.56
C ASN A 13 -4.70 -8.03 10.01
N GLY A 14 -5.88 -8.63 9.85
CA GLY A 14 -7.06 -7.95 9.30
C GLY A 14 -6.83 -7.37 7.91
N ALA A 15 -7.38 -6.19 7.62
CA ALA A 15 -7.28 -5.55 6.31
C ALA A 15 -5.84 -5.26 5.84
N ALA A 16 -4.91 -5.06 6.78
CA ALA A 16 -3.50 -4.86 6.45
C ALA A 16 -2.84 -6.12 5.88
N ALA A 17 -3.23 -7.32 6.36
CA ALA A 17 -2.73 -8.60 5.85
C ALA A 17 -3.10 -8.85 4.38
N GLU A 18 -4.11 -8.17 3.87
CA GLU A 18 -4.48 -8.26 2.45
C GLU A 18 -3.50 -7.52 1.52
N TYR A 19 -2.59 -6.70 2.07
CA TYR A 19 -1.54 -6.04 1.29
C TYR A 19 -0.25 -6.86 1.23
N SER A 20 0.13 -7.48 2.34
CA SER A 20 1.35 -8.26 2.45
C SER A 20 1.35 -9.12 3.71
N THR A 21 2.03 -10.25 3.65
CA THR A 21 2.27 -11.14 4.80
C THR A 21 3.28 -10.54 5.80
N TRP A 22 4.20 -9.70 5.33
CA TRP A 22 5.22 -9.04 6.14
C TRP A 22 5.20 -7.54 5.95
N ALA A 23 5.31 -6.80 7.04
CA ALA A 23 5.33 -5.35 7.02
C ALA A 23 6.41 -4.77 7.93
N CYS A 24 6.89 -3.59 7.55
CA CYS A 24 7.82 -2.79 8.34
C CYS A 24 7.16 -1.44 8.67
N ASN A 25 7.16 -1.09 9.97
CA ASN A 25 6.73 0.23 10.45
C ASN A 25 7.85 0.85 11.29
N LEU A 26 8.57 1.80 10.74
CA LEU A 26 9.64 2.53 11.43
C LEU A 26 9.10 3.67 12.29
N TYR A 27 8.02 4.30 11.85
CA TYR A 27 7.46 5.52 12.41
C TYR A 27 6.01 5.35 12.84
N ASN A 28 5.56 6.23 13.72
CA ASN A 28 4.17 6.52 14.02
C ASN A 28 3.87 7.95 13.60
N GLY A 29 2.64 8.21 13.13
CA GLY A 29 2.25 9.53 12.64
C GLY A 29 2.55 9.73 11.15
N CYS A 30 1.88 10.73 10.55
CA CYS A 30 1.98 11.01 9.12
C CYS A 30 1.51 12.43 8.83
N SER A 31 2.35 13.24 8.16
CA SER A 31 2.05 14.65 7.83
C SER A 31 0.98 14.83 6.75
N HIS A 32 0.55 13.76 6.07
CA HIS A 32 -0.56 13.84 5.10
C HIS A 32 -1.91 14.17 5.73
N SER A 33 -2.09 13.95 7.04
CA SER A 33 -3.27 14.36 7.83
C SER A 33 -4.62 13.96 7.26
N CYS A 34 -4.69 12.82 6.53
CA CYS A 34 -5.93 12.34 5.92
C CYS A 34 -7.07 12.20 6.95
N THR A 35 -8.25 12.75 6.64
CA THR A 35 -9.41 12.76 7.56
C THR A 35 -9.99 11.37 7.79
N TYR A 36 -9.85 10.48 6.83
CA TYR A 36 -10.34 9.09 6.90
C TYR A 36 -9.32 8.12 7.51
N CYS A 37 -8.10 8.57 7.86
CA CYS A 37 -7.01 7.69 8.29
C CYS A 37 -7.39 6.81 9.48
N TYR A 38 -7.23 5.50 9.32
CA TYR A 38 -7.52 4.53 10.39
C TYR A 38 -6.57 4.67 11.58
N CYS A 39 -5.34 5.15 11.36
CA CYS A 39 -4.39 5.42 12.44
C CYS A 39 -4.87 6.48 13.43
N LYS A 40 -5.78 7.38 13.03
CA LYS A 40 -6.38 8.41 13.91
C LYS A 40 -7.52 7.86 14.78
N ARG A 41 -7.85 6.56 14.66
CA ARG A 41 -9.01 5.95 15.31
C ARG A 41 -8.61 4.93 16.37
N GLY A 42 -9.56 4.63 17.27
CA GLY A 42 -9.39 3.63 18.30
C GLY A 42 -8.45 4.07 19.44
N VAL A 43 -8.17 3.14 20.33
CA VAL A 43 -7.40 3.38 21.58
C VAL A 43 -5.99 3.91 21.31
N PHE A 44 -5.37 3.50 20.22
CA PHE A 44 -4.00 3.93 19.86
C PHE A 44 -3.97 5.15 18.92
N GLY A 45 -5.11 5.77 18.64
CA GLY A 45 -5.19 6.92 17.72
C GLY A 45 -4.31 8.10 18.16
N HIS A 46 -4.13 8.31 19.46
CA HIS A 46 -3.25 9.34 20.01
C HIS A 46 -1.75 9.08 19.80
N ILE A 47 -1.36 7.83 19.49
CA ILE A 47 0.03 7.43 19.19
C ILE A 47 0.25 7.32 17.68
N LEU A 48 -0.63 6.60 17.00
CA LEU A 48 -0.48 6.29 15.57
C LEU A 48 -0.96 7.42 14.65
N GLY A 49 -1.91 8.22 15.11
CA GLY A 49 -2.60 9.25 14.33
C GLY A 49 -2.03 10.66 14.47
N LYS A 50 -0.82 10.81 14.97
CA LYS A 50 -0.12 12.10 15.03
C LYS A 50 0.09 12.65 13.62
N ASP A 51 0.03 13.98 13.48
CA ASP A 51 0.28 14.67 12.21
C ASP A 51 1.79 14.88 11.94
N VAL A 52 2.64 14.60 12.93
CA VAL A 52 4.10 14.62 12.81
C VAL A 52 4.61 13.19 12.95
N PRO A 53 5.38 12.67 11.97
CA PRO A 53 5.96 11.35 12.08
C PRO A 53 7.11 11.34 13.11
N GLU A 54 7.16 10.29 13.92
CA GLU A 54 8.21 10.08 14.92
C GLU A 54 8.69 8.64 14.85
N ILE A 55 10.01 8.42 14.97
CA ILE A 55 10.54 7.06 15.10
C ILE A 55 9.89 6.39 16.31
N LYS A 56 9.42 5.15 16.12
CA LYS A 56 8.78 4.40 17.20
C LYS A 56 9.68 4.30 18.41
N ALA A 57 9.19 4.64 19.58
CA ALA A 57 9.93 4.54 20.84
C ALA A 57 10.50 3.13 21.08
N LEU A 58 9.77 2.09 20.65
CA LEU A 58 10.21 0.70 20.71
C LEU A 58 11.45 0.40 19.87
N LEU A 59 11.78 1.25 18.88
CA LEU A 59 12.99 1.16 18.07
C LEU A 59 14.14 2.01 18.65
N GLY A 60 13.98 2.55 19.85
CA GLY A 60 14.99 3.33 20.56
C GLY A 60 14.95 4.82 20.26
N GLY A 61 13.96 5.32 19.46
CA GLY A 61 13.75 6.74 19.17
C GLY A 61 14.84 7.42 18.32
N GLU A 62 15.83 6.68 17.84
CA GLU A 62 16.98 7.20 17.10
C GLU A 62 17.20 6.43 15.79
N PRO A 63 17.55 7.10 14.67
CA PRO A 63 17.71 6.45 13.37
C PRO A 63 18.69 5.29 13.37
N GLY A 64 19.84 5.42 14.07
CA GLY A 64 20.86 4.37 14.13
C GLY A 64 20.39 3.11 14.85
N LYS A 65 19.68 3.28 15.97
CA LYS A 65 19.12 2.15 16.74
C LYS A 65 18.02 1.46 15.95
N ALA A 66 17.10 2.23 15.34
CA ALA A 66 16.04 1.71 14.52
C ALA A 66 16.55 0.91 13.31
N TYR A 67 17.59 1.43 12.63
CA TYR A 67 18.24 0.75 11.52
C TYR A 67 18.88 -0.59 11.95
N ASN A 68 19.63 -0.59 13.07
CA ASN A 68 20.27 -1.80 13.55
C ASN A 68 19.25 -2.90 13.93
N LEU A 69 18.15 -2.51 14.59
CA LEU A 69 17.05 -3.43 14.90
C LEU A 69 16.39 -3.97 13.63
N PHE A 70 16.13 -3.09 12.66
CA PHE A 70 15.60 -3.50 11.36
C PHE A 70 16.48 -4.54 10.69
N CYS A 71 17.80 -4.32 10.63
CA CYS A 71 18.76 -5.27 10.02
C CYS A 71 18.75 -6.63 10.74
N GLN A 72 18.71 -6.62 12.08
CA GLN A 72 18.65 -7.86 12.87
C GLN A 72 17.37 -8.65 12.59
N GLU A 73 16.21 -7.97 12.55
CA GLU A 73 14.92 -8.62 12.28
C GLU A 73 14.83 -9.08 10.82
N LEU A 74 15.32 -8.29 9.86
CA LEU A 74 15.36 -8.69 8.46
C LEU A 74 16.16 -9.96 8.26
N ASN A 75 17.37 -10.03 8.81
CA ASN A 75 18.22 -11.21 8.73
C ASN A 75 17.56 -12.45 9.34
N LYS A 76 16.86 -12.27 10.46
CA LYS A 76 16.14 -13.35 11.14
C LYS A 76 15.01 -13.94 10.31
N TYR A 77 14.27 -13.13 9.55
CA TYR A 77 13.06 -13.53 8.83
C TYR A 77 13.24 -13.53 7.31
N ARG A 78 14.45 -13.24 6.81
CA ARG A 78 14.75 -13.01 5.40
C ARG A 78 14.12 -14.06 4.46
N ASP A 79 14.41 -15.32 4.69
CA ASP A 79 13.97 -16.39 3.79
C ASP A 79 12.44 -16.54 3.79
N GLN A 80 11.80 -16.32 4.95
CA GLN A 80 10.34 -16.31 5.05
C GLN A 80 9.74 -15.10 4.33
N ILE A 81 10.35 -13.92 4.47
CA ILE A 81 9.89 -12.70 3.79
C ILE A 81 9.99 -12.87 2.28
N ILE A 82 11.07 -13.44 1.78
CA ILE A 82 11.23 -13.72 0.34
C ILE A 82 10.19 -14.72 -0.14
N ALA A 83 10.01 -15.83 0.56
CA ALA A 83 9.03 -16.87 0.22
C ALA A 83 7.59 -16.34 0.25
N ASP A 84 7.28 -15.41 1.15
CA ASP A 84 5.96 -14.80 1.32
C ASP A 84 5.75 -13.54 0.44
N GLY A 85 6.65 -13.25 -0.53
CA GLY A 85 6.48 -12.22 -1.55
C GLY A 85 7.03 -10.83 -1.23
N GLY A 86 7.74 -10.66 -0.10
CA GLY A 86 8.46 -9.43 0.20
C GLY A 86 7.99 -8.67 1.45
N LEU A 87 8.60 -7.50 1.67
CA LEU A 87 8.40 -6.64 2.84
C LEU A 87 7.67 -5.36 2.46
N PHE A 88 6.53 -5.10 3.08
CA PHE A 88 5.70 -3.92 2.84
C PHE A 88 6.09 -2.74 3.73
N PHE A 89 6.27 -1.56 3.13
CA PHE A 89 6.45 -0.26 3.77
C PHE A 89 5.26 0.65 3.44
N SER A 90 4.51 1.20 4.34
CA SER A 90 4.29 0.89 5.76
C SER A 90 2.81 1.13 6.07
N PHE A 91 2.34 0.74 7.27
CA PHE A 91 0.93 0.93 7.67
C PHE A 91 0.73 2.08 8.67
N SER A 92 1.75 2.50 9.41
CA SER A 92 1.61 3.52 10.46
C SER A 92 2.07 4.93 10.06
N THR A 93 2.70 5.04 8.90
CA THR A 93 3.14 6.30 8.29
C THR A 93 3.24 6.15 6.77
N ASP A 94 3.34 7.26 6.05
CA ASP A 94 3.79 7.19 4.64
C ASP A 94 5.31 7.00 4.62
N PRO A 95 5.84 5.96 3.95
CA PRO A 95 7.28 5.66 3.99
C PRO A 95 8.14 6.63 3.18
N MET A 96 7.54 7.45 2.31
CA MET A 96 8.23 8.35 1.41
C MET A 96 8.06 9.83 1.79
N LEU A 97 7.73 10.13 3.06
CA LEU A 97 7.75 11.49 3.56
C LEU A 97 9.16 12.06 3.51
N TYR A 98 9.27 13.35 3.16
CA TYR A 98 10.57 14.03 3.00
C TYR A 98 11.42 13.96 4.28
N GLU A 99 10.79 14.22 5.43
CA GLU A 99 11.43 14.25 6.73
C GLU A 99 12.02 12.91 7.16
N GLU A 100 11.44 11.80 6.63
CA GLU A 100 11.72 10.44 7.11
C GLU A 100 12.47 9.58 6.09
N ILE A 101 12.72 10.13 4.90
CA ILE A 101 13.21 9.38 3.75
C ILE A 101 14.56 8.70 3.99
N ASN A 102 15.46 9.36 4.73
CA ASN A 102 16.83 8.85 4.91
C ASN A 102 16.88 7.48 5.62
N LEU A 103 16.14 7.32 6.72
CA LEU A 103 16.08 6.03 7.42
C LEU A 103 15.35 4.99 6.58
N THR A 104 14.24 5.38 5.94
CA THR A 104 13.46 4.50 5.06
C THR A 104 14.33 3.96 3.93
N LEU A 105 15.05 4.82 3.19
CA LEU A 105 15.92 4.38 2.09
C LEU A 105 17.10 3.53 2.56
N ARG A 106 17.67 3.82 3.74
CA ARG A 106 18.71 2.96 4.31
C ARG A 106 18.19 1.56 4.61
N CYS A 107 17.00 1.44 5.17
CA CYS A 107 16.35 0.15 5.43
C CYS A 107 16.02 -0.59 4.12
N ILE A 108 15.48 0.11 3.13
CA ILE A 108 15.17 -0.44 1.80
C ILE A 108 16.46 -0.90 1.10
N GLY A 109 17.52 -0.08 1.11
CA GLY A 109 18.82 -0.43 0.54
C GLY A 109 19.43 -1.68 1.19
N TYR A 110 19.27 -1.82 2.52
CA TYR A 110 19.69 -3.05 3.19
C TYR A 110 18.85 -4.26 2.76
N ALA A 111 17.53 -4.09 2.63
CA ALA A 111 16.65 -5.17 2.12
C ALA A 111 17.07 -5.61 0.71
N PHE A 112 17.39 -4.69 -0.19
CA PHE A 112 17.89 -5.01 -1.52
C PHE A 112 19.24 -5.73 -1.48
N SER A 113 20.19 -5.32 -0.60
CA SER A 113 21.47 -6.03 -0.44
C SER A 113 21.28 -7.48 0.01
N GLN A 114 20.17 -7.77 0.71
CA GLN A 114 19.78 -9.11 1.13
C GLN A 114 18.85 -9.82 0.12
N GLN A 115 18.65 -9.26 -1.07
CA GLN A 115 17.75 -9.78 -2.12
C GLN A 115 16.28 -9.93 -1.67
N VAL A 116 15.84 -9.09 -0.73
CA VAL A 116 14.46 -9.08 -0.23
C VAL A 116 13.62 -8.16 -1.11
N PRO A 117 12.54 -8.64 -1.73
CA PRO A 117 11.59 -7.80 -2.44
C PRO A 117 10.93 -6.79 -1.49
N VAL A 118 10.74 -5.57 -1.97
CA VAL A 118 10.14 -4.46 -1.21
C VAL A 118 8.88 -3.96 -1.91
N ILE A 119 7.85 -3.70 -1.13
CA ILE A 119 6.61 -3.08 -1.58
C ILE A 119 6.44 -1.76 -0.84
N ILE A 120 6.32 -0.66 -1.58
CA ILE A 120 6.08 0.69 -1.04
C ILE A 120 4.66 1.10 -1.41
N LEU A 121 3.90 1.63 -0.44
CA LEU A 121 2.64 2.33 -0.70
C LEU A 121 2.74 3.74 -0.14
N THR A 122 2.56 4.73 -1.00
CA THR A 122 2.75 6.15 -0.66
C THR A 122 1.70 7.05 -1.28
N LYS A 123 1.59 8.26 -0.75
CA LYS A 123 0.94 9.42 -1.38
C LYS A 123 1.97 10.48 -1.80
N ALA A 124 3.17 10.44 -1.22
CA ALA A 124 4.23 11.40 -1.53
C ALA A 124 4.74 11.25 -2.97
N THR A 125 4.91 12.38 -3.67
CA THR A 125 5.36 12.39 -5.08
C THR A 125 6.65 13.16 -5.31
N TRP A 126 7.13 13.92 -4.33
CA TRP A 126 8.30 14.78 -4.44
C TRP A 126 9.55 13.99 -4.88
N TRP A 127 9.75 12.81 -4.35
CA TRP A 127 10.92 11.95 -4.55
C TRP A 127 11.05 11.40 -5.98
N VAL A 128 9.96 11.38 -6.73
CA VAL A 128 9.93 10.86 -8.12
C VAL A 128 10.76 11.74 -9.08
N ARG A 129 11.08 12.97 -8.68
CA ARG A 129 11.91 13.92 -9.44
C ARG A 129 13.29 14.15 -8.81
N GLU A 130 13.60 13.45 -7.74
CA GLU A 130 14.88 13.55 -7.05
C GLU A 130 15.85 12.47 -7.56
N ASP A 131 16.83 12.87 -8.36
CA ASP A 131 17.78 11.95 -9.01
C ASP A 131 18.46 10.99 -8.05
N TRP A 132 18.79 11.46 -6.83
CA TRP A 132 19.45 10.63 -5.83
C TRP A 132 18.53 9.55 -5.25
N VAL A 133 17.21 9.82 -5.13
CA VAL A 133 16.22 8.83 -4.66
C VAL A 133 15.91 7.85 -5.80
N ILE A 134 15.56 8.38 -6.96
CA ILE A 134 15.21 7.56 -8.12
C ILE A 134 16.39 6.67 -8.53
N GLY A 135 17.62 7.18 -8.56
CA GLY A 135 18.80 6.41 -8.90
C GLY A 135 19.04 5.25 -7.94
N ALA A 136 18.89 5.48 -6.62
CA ALA A 136 19.02 4.43 -5.61
C ALA A 136 17.95 3.32 -5.75
N LEU A 137 16.72 3.70 -6.10
CA LEU A 137 15.61 2.75 -6.28
C LEU A 137 15.69 2.03 -7.63
N TYR A 138 16.07 2.74 -8.70
CA TYR A 138 16.12 2.19 -10.07
C TYR A 138 17.14 1.06 -10.21
N ALA A 139 18.27 1.15 -9.53
CA ALA A 139 19.29 0.10 -9.52
C ALA A 139 18.76 -1.27 -9.04
N HIS A 140 17.64 -1.26 -8.30
CA HIS A 140 17.02 -2.47 -7.72
C HIS A 140 15.54 -2.60 -8.09
N ARG A 141 15.11 -2.03 -9.22
CA ARG A 141 13.69 -1.99 -9.62
C ARG A 141 13.04 -3.37 -9.75
N GLU A 142 13.82 -4.41 -10.02
CA GLU A 142 13.34 -5.79 -10.10
C GLU A 142 12.82 -6.32 -8.75
N LEU A 143 13.39 -5.80 -7.64
CA LEU A 143 13.00 -6.14 -6.27
C LEU A 143 11.97 -5.16 -5.71
N LEU A 144 11.54 -4.13 -6.47
CA LEU A 144 10.71 -3.06 -5.97
C LEU A 144 9.35 -3.01 -6.66
N THR A 145 8.30 -2.96 -5.86
CA THR A 145 6.94 -2.65 -6.30
C THR A 145 6.46 -1.36 -5.63
N ILE A 146 6.00 -0.39 -6.39
CA ILE A 146 5.60 0.93 -5.89
C ILE A 146 4.12 1.15 -6.13
N GLY A 147 3.38 1.48 -5.08
CA GLY A 147 1.97 1.82 -5.14
C GLY A 147 1.68 3.25 -4.73
N PHE A 148 0.65 3.83 -5.33
CA PHE A 148 0.07 5.09 -4.89
C PHE A 148 -1.36 4.89 -4.41
N THR A 149 -1.69 5.51 -3.27
CA THR A 149 -3.09 5.62 -2.85
C THR A 149 -3.77 6.69 -3.68
N LEU A 150 -4.87 6.35 -4.32
CA LEU A 150 -5.65 7.21 -5.21
C LEU A 150 -7.12 7.18 -4.80
N THR A 151 -7.62 8.27 -4.21
CA THR A 151 -9.01 8.35 -3.71
C THR A 151 -9.91 9.18 -4.61
N GLY A 152 -9.33 10.14 -5.35
CA GLY A 152 -10.06 11.15 -6.12
C GLY A 152 -10.60 12.30 -5.25
N HIS A 153 -10.22 12.38 -3.98
CA HIS A 153 -10.75 13.31 -2.99
C HIS A 153 -9.64 14.04 -2.25
N ASP A 154 -9.06 15.06 -2.88
CA ASP A 154 -7.95 15.83 -2.33
C ASP A 154 -8.35 16.57 -1.05
N GLU A 155 -9.62 16.98 -0.92
CA GLU A 155 -10.18 17.64 0.26
C GLU A 155 -10.16 16.77 1.53
N LEU A 156 -10.08 15.45 1.38
CA LEU A 156 -9.96 14.51 2.49
C LEU A 156 -8.49 14.21 2.87
N GLU A 157 -7.54 14.74 2.10
CA GLU A 157 -6.11 14.45 2.19
C GLU A 157 -5.27 15.75 2.23
N PRO A 158 -5.52 16.67 3.17
CA PRO A 158 -5.05 18.05 3.12
C PRO A 158 -3.52 18.22 3.11
N GLY A 159 -2.77 17.26 3.63
CA GLY A 159 -1.29 17.28 3.63
C GLY A 159 -0.67 16.41 2.55
N ALA A 160 -1.46 15.73 1.71
CA ALA A 160 -0.95 14.89 0.64
C ALA A 160 -0.90 15.66 -0.70
N PRO A 161 0.02 15.31 -1.62
CA PRO A 161 -0.04 15.78 -2.99
C PRO A 161 -1.38 15.42 -3.65
N ALA A 162 -1.87 16.26 -4.56
CA ALA A 162 -3.12 16.04 -5.27
C ALA A 162 -3.16 14.68 -5.98
N ASN A 163 -4.35 14.08 -6.12
CA ASN A 163 -4.53 12.79 -6.81
C ASN A 163 -3.95 12.82 -8.24
N VAL A 164 -4.09 13.94 -8.96
CA VAL A 164 -3.50 14.09 -10.31
C VAL A 164 -1.98 13.99 -10.30
N SER A 165 -1.31 14.52 -9.29
CA SER A 165 0.15 14.41 -9.14
C SER A 165 0.58 12.97 -8.89
N ARG A 166 -0.18 12.24 -8.08
CA ARG A 166 0.06 10.82 -7.78
C ARG A 166 -0.19 9.93 -9.01
N GLN A 167 -1.22 10.21 -9.80
CA GLN A 167 -1.46 9.53 -11.09
C GLN A 167 -0.30 9.78 -12.05
N THR A 168 0.16 11.02 -12.18
CA THR A 168 1.32 11.38 -13.02
C THR A 168 2.58 10.65 -12.56
N ALA A 169 2.83 10.57 -11.26
CA ALA A 169 3.96 9.84 -10.68
C ALA A 169 3.89 8.34 -10.99
N LEU A 170 2.71 7.71 -10.86
CA LEU A 170 2.50 6.31 -11.20
C LEU A 170 2.83 6.04 -12.66
N ILE A 171 2.26 6.83 -13.58
CA ILE A 171 2.49 6.72 -15.03
C ILE A 171 3.98 6.89 -15.35
N TYR A 172 4.64 7.88 -14.75
CA TYR A 172 6.07 8.13 -14.96
C TYR A 172 6.92 6.93 -14.53
N LEU A 173 6.67 6.38 -13.32
CA LEU A 173 7.41 5.23 -12.81
C LEU A 173 7.15 3.96 -13.65
N SER A 174 5.92 3.77 -14.13
CA SER A 174 5.60 2.65 -15.04
C SER A 174 6.42 2.75 -16.34
N LYS A 175 6.53 3.95 -16.94
CA LYS A 175 7.37 4.19 -18.12
C LYS A 175 8.86 3.97 -17.85
N MET A 176 9.30 4.15 -16.62
CA MET A 176 10.64 3.78 -16.15
C MET A 176 10.79 2.28 -15.83
N GLN A 177 9.78 1.46 -16.16
CA GLN A 177 9.79 0.01 -15.94
C GLN A 177 9.81 -0.44 -14.47
N PHE A 178 9.37 0.40 -13.55
CA PHE A 178 9.05 -0.06 -12.20
C PHE A 178 7.75 -0.88 -12.21
N ARG A 179 7.66 -1.86 -11.32
CA ARG A 179 6.38 -2.50 -11.02
C ARG A 179 5.52 -1.53 -10.23
N THR A 180 4.31 -1.25 -10.73
CA THR A 180 3.42 -0.26 -10.12
C THR A 180 2.07 -0.86 -9.77
N PHE A 181 1.43 -0.31 -8.71
CA PHE A 181 0.03 -0.58 -8.41
C PHE A 181 -0.69 0.67 -7.91
N ALA A 182 -2.00 0.70 -8.10
CA ALA A 182 -2.88 1.72 -7.55
C ALA A 182 -3.68 1.15 -6.38
N SER A 183 -3.57 1.77 -5.21
CA SER A 183 -4.41 1.46 -4.07
C SER A 183 -5.63 2.38 -4.08
N MET A 184 -6.76 1.85 -4.52
CA MET A 184 -8.09 2.48 -4.44
C MET A 184 -8.73 2.12 -3.10
N GLU A 185 -8.01 2.41 -2.02
CA GLU A 185 -8.49 2.19 -0.65
C GLU A 185 -8.14 3.39 0.22
N PRO A 186 -9.17 4.17 0.58
CA PRO A 186 -10.58 3.84 0.40
C PRO A 186 -11.17 4.32 -0.94
N VAL A 187 -12.06 3.53 -1.51
CA VAL A 187 -13.08 4.04 -2.43
C VAL A 187 -14.01 4.94 -1.63
N ILE A 188 -14.03 6.23 -1.94
CA ILE A 188 -14.94 7.22 -1.32
C ILE A 188 -16.26 7.21 -2.06
N ASP A 189 -16.21 7.30 -3.39
CA ASP A 189 -17.33 7.08 -4.30
C ASP A 189 -16.86 6.34 -5.56
N PHE A 190 -17.80 5.71 -6.25
CA PHE A 190 -17.49 4.89 -7.42
C PHE A 190 -17.20 5.70 -8.69
N VAL A 191 -17.73 6.92 -8.80
CA VAL A 191 -17.54 7.76 -9.99
C VAL A 191 -16.11 8.28 -10.06
N SER A 192 -15.64 8.91 -9.00
CA SER A 192 -14.27 9.43 -8.89
C SER A 192 -13.25 8.30 -9.01
N SER A 193 -13.50 7.17 -8.34
CA SER A 193 -12.62 6.01 -8.41
C SER A 193 -12.52 5.43 -9.82
N LEU A 194 -13.64 5.31 -10.54
CA LEU A 194 -13.66 4.83 -11.91
C LEU A 194 -12.95 5.78 -12.88
N ALA A 195 -13.10 7.10 -12.70
CA ALA A 195 -12.40 8.09 -13.50
C ALA A 195 -10.88 7.95 -13.37
N ILE A 196 -10.37 7.75 -12.15
CA ILE A 196 -8.95 7.51 -11.90
C ILE A 196 -8.49 6.23 -12.58
N ILE A 197 -9.22 5.11 -12.38
CA ILE A 197 -8.86 3.83 -12.97
C ILE A 197 -8.72 3.97 -14.50
N ARG A 198 -9.68 4.62 -15.17
CA ARG A 198 -9.61 4.88 -16.62
C ARG A 198 -8.38 5.68 -17.03
N THR A 199 -7.98 6.65 -16.19
CA THR A 199 -6.81 7.49 -16.49
C THR A 199 -5.49 6.71 -16.45
N VAL A 200 -5.34 5.79 -15.50
CA VAL A 200 -4.06 5.10 -15.28
C VAL A 200 -4.05 3.63 -15.73
N ALA A 201 -5.16 3.12 -16.28
CA ALA A 201 -5.33 1.71 -16.63
C ALA A 201 -4.24 1.15 -17.56
N ALA A 202 -3.81 1.96 -18.55
CA ALA A 202 -2.79 1.55 -19.51
C ALA A 202 -1.37 1.45 -18.93
N ASP A 203 -1.13 2.15 -17.81
CA ASP A 203 0.20 2.27 -17.18
C ASP A 203 0.28 1.58 -15.81
N CYS A 204 -0.83 1.00 -15.30
CA CYS A 204 -0.89 0.39 -13.98
C CYS A 204 -1.06 -1.12 -14.08
N GLN A 205 -0.19 -1.88 -13.41
CA GLN A 205 -0.20 -3.35 -13.51
C GLN A 205 -1.17 -4.02 -12.53
N GLU A 206 -1.54 -3.34 -11.44
CA GLU A 206 -2.42 -3.89 -10.43
C GLU A 206 -3.26 -2.80 -9.75
N PHE A 207 -4.53 -3.08 -9.52
CA PHE A 207 -5.42 -2.25 -8.69
C PHE A 207 -5.84 -3.02 -7.45
N ARG A 208 -5.64 -2.42 -6.26
CA ARG A 208 -6.12 -2.92 -4.97
C ARG A 208 -7.31 -2.08 -4.56
N ILE A 209 -8.49 -2.67 -4.54
CA ILE A 209 -9.75 -1.93 -4.43
C ILE A 209 -10.49 -2.32 -3.15
N GLY A 210 -10.73 -1.33 -2.26
CA GLY A 210 -11.41 -1.52 -0.99
C GLY A 210 -12.26 -0.33 -0.58
N LEU A 211 -13.35 -0.61 0.14
CA LEU A 211 -14.28 0.41 0.64
C LEU A 211 -13.75 1.08 1.90
N LEU A 212 -14.26 2.26 2.21
CA LEU A 212 -13.85 3.04 3.38
C LEU A 212 -14.11 2.28 4.71
N SER A 213 -13.09 2.25 5.56
CA SER A 213 -13.16 1.72 6.92
C SER A 213 -13.49 2.85 7.93
N PRO A 214 -14.30 2.60 8.99
CA PRO A 214 -15.03 1.36 9.22
C PRO A 214 -16.09 1.13 8.15
N TYR A 215 -16.23 -0.12 7.74
CA TYR A 215 -17.19 -0.51 6.73
C TYR A 215 -18.62 -0.24 7.18
N SER A 216 -19.46 0.31 6.26
CA SER A 216 -20.89 0.45 6.43
C SER A 216 -21.60 0.28 5.08
N LYS A 217 -22.46 -0.72 5.00
CA LYS A 217 -23.24 -0.98 3.78
C LYS A 217 -24.16 0.16 3.36
N LYS A 218 -24.58 1.01 4.32
CA LYS A 218 -25.48 2.14 4.06
C LYS A 218 -24.79 3.31 3.33
N ARG A 219 -23.46 3.28 3.24
CA ARG A 219 -22.69 4.36 2.61
C ARG A 219 -22.72 4.30 1.09
N TYR A 220 -22.90 3.13 0.52
CA TYR A 220 -22.78 2.89 -0.90
C TYR A 220 -24.07 2.35 -1.50
N ASP A 221 -24.37 2.78 -2.73
CA ASP A 221 -25.46 2.25 -3.53
C ASP A 221 -25.04 0.94 -4.21
N SER A 222 -25.86 -0.10 -4.09
CA SER A 222 -25.53 -1.43 -4.59
C SER A 222 -25.50 -1.50 -6.12
N ALA A 223 -26.40 -0.79 -6.80
CA ALA A 223 -26.42 -0.78 -8.27
C ALA A 223 -25.23 0.00 -8.84
N GLN A 224 -24.80 1.07 -8.16
CA GLN A 224 -23.55 1.77 -8.53
C GLN A 224 -22.34 0.91 -8.31
N CYS A 225 -22.26 0.16 -7.19
CA CYS A 225 -21.18 -0.76 -6.91
C CYS A 225 -21.08 -1.85 -7.98
N GLU A 226 -22.20 -2.46 -8.35
CA GLU A 226 -22.24 -3.50 -9.38
C GLU A 226 -21.75 -2.96 -10.74
N ARG A 227 -22.23 -1.77 -11.16
CA ARG A 227 -21.73 -1.14 -12.40
C ARG A 227 -20.25 -0.84 -12.34
N PHE A 228 -19.75 -0.33 -11.22
CA PHE A 228 -18.32 -0.08 -10.99
C PHE A 228 -17.50 -1.34 -11.14
N ILE A 229 -17.89 -2.42 -10.48
CA ILE A 229 -17.18 -3.71 -10.53
C ILE A 229 -17.13 -4.24 -11.97
N ARG A 230 -18.26 -4.26 -12.69
CA ARG A 230 -18.34 -4.73 -14.08
C ARG A 230 -17.43 -3.91 -15.01
N GLU A 231 -17.41 -2.60 -14.82
CA GLU A 231 -16.58 -1.70 -15.64
C GLU A 231 -15.10 -1.87 -15.32
N VAL A 232 -14.71 -2.02 -14.06
CA VAL A 232 -13.31 -2.30 -13.68
C VAL A 232 -12.85 -3.64 -14.25
N GLN A 233 -13.69 -4.68 -14.22
CA GLN A 233 -13.41 -5.97 -14.83
C GLN A 233 -13.26 -5.88 -16.36
N ARG A 234 -14.07 -5.05 -17.02
CA ARG A 234 -13.94 -4.77 -18.46
C ARG A 234 -12.60 -4.11 -18.77
N LEU A 235 -12.26 -3.04 -18.05
CA LEU A 235 -11.00 -2.33 -18.20
C LEU A 235 -9.78 -3.22 -17.91
N SER A 236 -9.88 -4.11 -16.93
CA SER A 236 -8.83 -5.09 -16.64
C SER A 236 -8.53 -6.01 -17.83
N LYS A 237 -9.57 -6.48 -18.50
CA LYS A 237 -9.40 -7.30 -19.73
C LYS A 237 -8.82 -6.50 -20.89
N GLU A 238 -9.24 -5.24 -21.03
CA GLU A 238 -8.79 -4.35 -22.10
C GLU A 238 -7.33 -3.94 -21.96
N HIS A 239 -6.89 -3.61 -20.72
CA HIS A 239 -5.56 -3.10 -20.43
C HIS A 239 -4.62 -4.11 -19.77
N ASN A 240 -5.09 -5.34 -19.52
CA ASN A 240 -4.32 -6.44 -18.94
C ASN A 240 -3.71 -6.13 -17.56
N PHE A 241 -4.47 -5.46 -16.68
CA PHE A 241 -4.07 -5.26 -15.30
C PHE A 241 -4.74 -6.26 -14.34
N ARG A 242 -4.09 -6.56 -13.22
CA ARG A 242 -4.62 -7.40 -12.15
C ARG A 242 -5.51 -6.60 -11.21
N ILE A 243 -6.57 -7.22 -10.68
CA ILE A 243 -7.43 -6.62 -9.67
C ILE A 243 -7.35 -7.46 -8.39
N LEU A 244 -7.03 -6.81 -7.27
CA LEU A 244 -7.17 -7.37 -5.94
C LEU A 244 -8.37 -6.72 -5.26
N TRP A 245 -9.48 -7.45 -5.24
CA TRP A 245 -10.68 -7.02 -4.52
C TRP A 245 -10.50 -7.27 -3.02
N LYS A 246 -10.53 -6.22 -2.23
CA LYS A 246 -10.40 -6.28 -0.77
C LYS A 246 -11.65 -6.87 -0.12
N GLU A 247 -11.51 -7.44 1.07
CA GLU A 247 -12.62 -8.06 1.79
C GLU A 247 -13.81 -7.10 2.03
N SER A 248 -13.55 -5.81 2.19
CA SER A 248 -14.61 -4.80 2.36
C SER A 248 -15.59 -4.73 1.18
N ILE A 249 -15.08 -4.81 -0.07
CA ILE A 249 -15.94 -4.80 -1.26
C ILE A 249 -16.57 -6.19 -1.50
N ARG A 250 -15.83 -7.27 -1.25
CA ARG A 250 -16.36 -8.65 -1.31
C ARG A 250 -17.52 -8.84 -0.33
N ARG A 251 -17.36 -8.35 0.90
CA ARG A 251 -18.40 -8.36 1.93
C ARG A 251 -19.63 -7.57 1.49
N PHE A 252 -19.44 -6.39 0.88
CA PHE A 252 -20.54 -5.60 0.33
C PHE A 252 -21.31 -6.38 -0.73
N CYS A 253 -20.61 -7.05 -1.65
CA CYS A 253 -21.23 -7.88 -2.68
C CYS A 253 -22.08 -9.02 -2.08
N ARG A 254 -21.56 -9.71 -1.05
CA ARG A 254 -22.33 -10.76 -0.34
C ARG A 254 -23.57 -10.21 0.34
N GLU A 255 -23.46 -9.09 1.04
CA GLU A 255 -24.56 -8.47 1.79
C GLU A 255 -25.70 -7.96 0.89
N TRP A 256 -25.39 -7.62 -0.36
CA TRP A 256 -26.35 -7.13 -1.35
C TRP A 256 -26.66 -8.14 -2.46
N SER A 257 -26.09 -9.35 -2.40
CA SER A 257 -26.27 -10.41 -3.40
C SER A 257 -25.96 -9.95 -4.83
N ILE A 258 -24.92 -9.14 -4.99
CA ILE A 258 -24.44 -8.65 -6.28
C ILE A 258 -23.07 -9.32 -6.61
N CYS A 259 -22.75 -9.40 -7.90
CA CYS A 259 -21.47 -9.93 -8.40
C CYS A 259 -21.07 -11.25 -7.72
N PRO A 260 -21.82 -12.36 -7.96
CA PRO A 260 -21.59 -13.66 -7.29
C PRO A 260 -20.15 -14.16 -7.37
N ASP A 261 -19.46 -13.87 -8.48
CA ASP A 261 -18.06 -14.26 -8.72
C ASP A 261 -17.09 -13.66 -7.69
N LEU A 262 -17.45 -12.53 -7.06
CA LEU A 262 -16.69 -11.90 -5.98
C LEU A 262 -17.11 -12.37 -4.59
N CYS A 263 -18.24 -13.03 -4.46
CA CYS A 263 -18.78 -13.44 -3.17
C CYS A 263 -18.05 -14.65 -2.58
N ASN A 264 -17.52 -15.51 -3.43
CA ASN A 264 -16.75 -16.68 -2.99
C ASN A 264 -15.32 -16.24 -2.60
N PRO A 265 -14.76 -16.73 -1.49
CA PRO A 265 -13.33 -16.62 -1.28
C PRO A 265 -12.64 -17.31 -2.47
N VAL A 266 -11.78 -16.58 -3.17
CA VAL A 266 -10.95 -17.19 -4.20
C VAL A 266 -10.10 -18.25 -3.51
N LEU A 267 -10.38 -19.50 -3.80
CA LEU A 267 -9.47 -20.60 -3.54
C LEU A 267 -8.22 -20.32 -4.41
N GLY A 268 -7.20 -19.80 -3.76
CA GLY A 268 -5.87 -19.66 -4.35
C GLY A 268 -5.71 -18.42 -5.25
N ASP A 269 -5.25 -17.32 -4.70
CA ASP A 269 -4.16 -16.59 -5.33
C ASP A 269 -2.88 -17.46 -5.18
N SER A 270 -2.92 -18.67 -5.71
CA SER A 270 -1.73 -19.43 -6.03
C SER A 270 -1.05 -18.66 -7.15
N VAL A 271 0.13 -18.14 -6.85
CA VAL A 271 1.16 -17.77 -7.82
C VAL A 271 1.01 -18.73 -9.01
N ALA A 272 0.69 -18.17 -10.18
CA ALA A 272 0.70 -18.95 -11.40
C ALA A 272 2.09 -19.54 -11.53
N GLU A 273 2.19 -20.84 -11.31
CA GLU A 273 3.33 -21.62 -11.77
C GLU A 273 3.42 -21.39 -13.27
N THR A 274 4.43 -20.65 -13.67
CA THR A 274 4.95 -20.70 -15.04
C THR A 274 5.43 -22.12 -15.25
N LYS A 275 4.59 -22.95 -15.85
CA LYS A 275 5.05 -24.16 -16.50
C LYS A 275 5.66 -23.76 -17.84
N GLU A 276 6.96 -24.03 -17.92
CA GLU A 276 7.85 -24.26 -19.08
C GLU A 276 7.39 -23.77 -20.47
#